data_ddf651e1c8fd859360396470d1e0ce25
#
_entry.id   ddf651e1c8fd859360396470d1e0ce25
#
_cell.length_a   1.000
_cell.length_b   1.000
_cell.length_c   1.000
_cell.angle_alpha   90.00
_cell.angle_beta   90.00
_cell.angle_gamma   90.00
#
_symmetry.space_group_name_H-M   'P 1'
#
loop_
_entity.id
_entity.type
_entity.pdbx_description
1 polymer ?
#
loop_
_entity_poly.entity_id
_entity_poly.type
_entity_poly.pdbx_seq_one_letter_code
_entity_poly.pdbx_strand_id
1 'polypeptide(L)'
;STPNVSFWRRSESLDPDLVKVNNIPILYSLQLSAQNQLSYFISIQPRIIAEVQGPHVQVFAGSTVRFDLGTNNKSAVHVGGFARLSNSSEEIGLSHVVPFAGFEVNEMLLGLSYDINTRDFSSHYQGMGVLEISITYTGEVVEDSAFCPQF
;
A
#
# COMPACT_ATOMS: atom_id res chain seq x y z
N SER A 1 15.89 10.50 -3.73
CA SER A 1 14.58 9.83 -3.71
C SER A 1 14.16 9.51 -5.14
N THR A 2 13.90 8.25 -5.42
CA THR A 2 13.36 7.82 -6.72
C THR A 2 11.85 7.59 -6.56
N PRO A 3 10.99 8.30 -7.31
CA PRO A 3 9.56 7.99 -7.34
C PRO A 3 9.33 6.66 -8.08
N ASN A 4 8.49 5.81 -7.52
CA ASN A 4 8.04 4.59 -8.17
C ASN A 4 6.58 4.77 -8.61
N VAL A 5 6.33 4.61 -9.92
CA VAL A 5 4.99 4.72 -10.52
C VAL A 5 4.63 3.37 -11.15
N SER A 6 3.51 2.77 -10.73
CA SER A 6 3.00 1.54 -11.33
C SER A 6 1.57 1.72 -11.83
N PHE A 7 1.29 1.18 -13.02
CA PHE A 7 -0.02 1.22 -13.66
C PHE A 7 -0.49 -0.22 -13.95
N TRP A 8 -1.67 -0.60 -13.47
CA TRP A 8 -2.26 -1.92 -13.64
C TRP A 8 -3.58 -1.86 -14.40
N ARG A 9 -3.71 -2.73 -15.39
CA ARG A 9 -4.96 -3.00 -16.08
C ARG A 9 -5.30 -4.49 -15.90
N ARG A 10 -6.38 -4.79 -15.20
CA ARG A 10 -6.90 -6.15 -15.10
C ARG A 10 -8.02 -6.35 -16.11
N SER A 11 -7.81 -7.25 -17.07
CA SER A 11 -8.87 -7.78 -17.93
C SER A 11 -9.10 -9.25 -17.55
N GLU A 12 -10.29 -9.57 -17.10
CA GLU A 12 -10.70 -10.95 -16.83
C GLU A 12 -11.51 -11.42 -18.04
N SER A 13 -11.00 -12.42 -18.77
CA SER A 13 -11.72 -13.09 -19.84
C SER A 13 -12.58 -14.20 -19.24
N LEU A 14 -13.88 -14.01 -19.21
CA LEU A 14 -14.86 -15.02 -18.81
C LEU A 14 -15.35 -15.78 -20.03
N ASP A 15 -15.58 -17.10 -19.82
CA ASP A 15 -16.09 -18.08 -20.76
C ASP A 15 -17.45 -17.62 -21.34
N PRO A 16 -17.66 -17.63 -22.70
CA PRO A 16 -18.83 -17.01 -23.33
C PRO A 16 -20.16 -17.68 -23.08
N ASP A 17 -20.20 -18.90 -22.53
CA ASP A 17 -21.45 -19.67 -22.34
C ASP A 17 -22.13 -19.49 -20.97
N LEU A 18 -21.57 -18.72 -20.05
CA LEU A 18 -22.17 -18.46 -18.72
C LEU A 18 -22.75 -17.05 -18.56
N VAL A 19 -22.97 -16.34 -19.65
CA VAL A 19 -23.10 -14.90 -19.66
C VAL A 19 -24.54 -14.44 -19.81
N LYS A 20 -25.22 -14.23 -18.68
CA LYS A 20 -25.88 -12.94 -18.45
C LYS A 20 -24.86 -12.03 -17.79
N VAL A 21 -23.93 -11.53 -18.56
CA VAL A 21 -22.84 -10.70 -18.07
C VAL A 21 -23.39 -9.34 -17.69
N ASN A 22 -23.45 -9.06 -16.40
CA ASN A 22 -23.23 -7.72 -15.94
C ASN A 22 -21.81 -7.34 -16.42
N ASN A 23 -21.70 -6.37 -17.32
CA ASN A 23 -20.43 -5.83 -17.77
C ASN A 23 -19.63 -5.40 -16.53
N ILE A 24 -18.64 -6.20 -16.13
CA ILE A 24 -17.75 -5.83 -15.03
C ILE A 24 -16.87 -4.68 -15.56
N PRO A 25 -16.98 -3.47 -15.02
CA PRO A 25 -16.21 -2.34 -15.49
C PRO A 25 -14.70 -2.57 -15.25
N ILE A 26 -13.90 -2.09 -16.17
CA ILE A 26 -12.43 -2.19 -16.08
C ILE A 26 -11.96 -1.40 -14.86
N LEU A 27 -11.08 -1.99 -14.06
CA LEU A 27 -10.39 -1.32 -12.96
C LEU A 27 -9.14 -0.61 -13.51
N TYR A 28 -9.05 0.69 -13.24
CA TYR A 28 -7.85 1.48 -13.43
C TYR A 28 -7.23 1.78 -12.07
N SER A 29 -5.94 1.50 -11.91
CA SER A 29 -5.21 1.77 -10.67
C SER A 29 -3.94 2.54 -10.97
N LEU A 30 -3.70 3.62 -10.23
CA LEU A 30 -2.49 4.42 -10.26
C LEU A 30 -1.87 4.42 -8.86
N GLN A 31 -0.61 4.04 -8.75
CA GLN A 31 0.13 4.07 -7.50
C GLN A 31 1.34 4.99 -7.60
N LEU A 32 1.50 5.85 -6.61
CA LEU A 32 2.66 6.71 -6.42
C LEU A 32 3.25 6.42 -5.03
N SER A 33 4.55 6.21 -4.96
CA SER A 33 5.27 6.10 -3.70
C SER A 33 6.63 6.78 -3.81
N ALA A 34 7.11 7.33 -2.70
CA ALA A 34 8.41 7.95 -2.61
C ALA A 34 9.05 7.57 -1.27
N GLN A 35 10.37 7.63 -1.21
CA GLN A 35 11.13 7.48 0.02
C GLN A 35 12.05 8.68 0.17
N ASN A 36 11.92 9.41 1.27
CA ASN A 36 12.75 10.55 1.59
C ASN A 36 13.44 10.33 2.93
N GLN A 37 14.76 10.51 2.95
CA GLN A 37 15.53 10.48 4.17
C GLN A 37 15.49 11.86 4.83
N LEU A 38 14.89 11.96 6.02
CA LEU A 38 14.79 13.21 6.78
C LEU A 38 16.02 13.42 7.67
N SER A 39 16.58 12.32 8.18
CA SER A 39 17.77 12.33 9.04
C SER A 39 18.53 11.03 8.85
N TYR A 40 19.71 10.93 9.43
CA TYR A 40 20.56 9.72 9.36
C TYR A 40 19.82 8.45 9.86
N PHE A 41 18.88 8.60 10.79
CA PHE A 41 18.14 7.48 11.40
C PHE A 41 16.64 7.48 11.07
N ILE A 42 16.16 8.46 10.28
CA ILE A 42 14.71 8.63 10.04
C ILE A 42 14.46 8.80 8.56
N SER A 43 13.61 7.95 8.01
CA SER A 43 13.07 8.11 6.65
C SER A 43 11.55 8.08 6.64
N ILE A 44 10.94 8.82 5.72
CA ILE A 44 9.51 8.87 5.49
C ILE A 44 9.18 8.27 4.13
N GLN A 45 8.10 7.48 4.07
CA GLN A 45 7.65 6.77 2.88
C GLN A 45 6.18 7.08 2.61
N PRO A 46 5.87 8.22 1.96
CA PRO A 46 4.51 8.53 1.53
C PRO A 46 4.08 7.60 0.38
N ARG A 47 2.80 7.23 0.37
CA ARG A 47 2.17 6.41 -0.67
C ARG A 47 0.76 6.90 -0.95
N ILE A 48 0.41 6.94 -2.23
CA ILE A 48 -0.94 7.23 -2.71
C ILE A 48 -1.31 6.17 -3.74
N ILE A 49 -2.50 5.62 -3.62
CA ILE A 49 -3.10 4.70 -4.59
C ILE A 49 -4.47 5.27 -4.96
N ALA A 50 -4.72 5.47 -6.24
CA ALA A 50 -6.02 5.89 -6.76
C ALA A 50 -6.58 4.80 -7.66
N GLU A 51 -7.83 4.44 -7.46
CA GLU A 51 -8.51 3.38 -8.20
C GLU A 51 -9.87 3.85 -8.69
N VAL A 52 -10.16 3.51 -9.94
CA VAL A 52 -11.44 3.84 -10.60
C VAL A 52 -12.00 2.58 -11.25
N GLN A 53 -13.20 2.20 -10.86
CA GLN A 53 -13.91 1.06 -11.43
C GLN A 53 -15.38 1.43 -11.69
N GLY A 54 -15.71 1.76 -12.96
CA GLY A 54 -17.03 2.27 -13.31
C GLY A 54 -17.35 3.56 -12.53
N PRO A 55 -18.48 3.61 -11.78
CA PRO A 55 -18.84 4.78 -10.98
C PRO A 55 -18.08 4.87 -9.64
N HIS A 56 -17.32 3.82 -9.28
CA HIS A 56 -16.63 3.77 -8.00
C HIS A 56 -15.22 4.35 -8.12
N VAL A 57 -14.95 5.36 -7.30
CA VAL A 57 -13.63 5.98 -7.16
C VAL A 57 -13.18 5.80 -5.73
N GLN A 58 -11.95 5.31 -5.55
CA GLN A 58 -11.33 5.25 -4.24
C GLN A 58 -9.90 5.77 -4.29
N VAL A 59 -9.50 6.44 -3.23
CA VAL A 59 -8.14 6.93 -3.03
C VAL A 59 -7.66 6.45 -1.67
N PHE A 60 -6.52 5.80 -1.67
CA PHE A 60 -5.83 5.35 -0.48
C PHE A 60 -4.54 6.16 -0.35
N ALA A 61 -4.39 6.91 0.72
CA ALA A 61 -3.24 7.79 0.94
C ALA A 61 -2.72 7.65 2.36
N GLY A 62 -1.41 7.72 2.54
CA GLY A 62 -0.79 7.65 3.85
C GLY A 62 0.71 7.72 3.79
N SER A 63 1.33 7.47 4.93
CA SER A 63 2.78 7.48 5.06
C SER A 63 3.23 6.56 6.19
N THR A 64 4.40 5.97 6.03
CA THR A 64 5.14 5.30 7.10
C THR A 64 6.44 6.04 7.37
N VAL A 65 6.81 6.10 8.64
CA VAL A 65 8.10 6.59 9.11
C VAL A 65 8.92 5.39 9.55
N ARG A 66 10.13 5.27 9.03
CA ARG A 66 11.10 4.25 9.40
C ARG A 66 12.14 4.85 10.31
N PHE A 67 12.35 4.22 11.44
CA PHE A 67 13.36 4.57 12.45
C PHE A 67 14.43 3.48 12.48
N ASP A 68 15.64 3.80 12.07
CA ASP A 68 16.80 2.89 12.13
C ASP A 68 17.30 2.74 13.58
N LEU A 69 17.37 1.49 14.06
CA LEU A 69 17.73 1.18 15.46
C LEU A 69 19.22 0.95 15.70
N GLY A 70 20.07 1.05 14.69
CA GLY A 70 21.50 0.78 14.88
C GLY A 70 22.38 1.28 13.76
N THR A 71 23.69 1.29 14.03
CA THR A 71 24.74 1.78 13.12
C THR A 71 24.85 0.94 11.82
N ASN A 72 24.32 -0.27 11.80
CA ASN A 72 24.44 -1.20 10.66
C ASN A 72 23.19 -1.29 9.79
N ASN A 73 22.16 -0.46 10.04
CA ASN A 73 20.88 -0.42 9.30
C ASN A 73 20.17 -1.77 9.15
N LYS A 74 20.49 -2.77 9.97
CA LYS A 74 19.94 -4.12 9.89
C LYS A 74 18.63 -4.28 10.65
N SER A 75 18.22 -3.28 11.45
CA SER A 75 16.99 -3.30 12.23
C SER A 75 16.35 -1.94 12.23
N ALA A 76 15.05 -1.89 11.99
CA ALA A 76 14.27 -0.66 11.99
C ALA A 76 12.86 -0.89 12.53
N VAL A 77 12.26 0.17 13.05
CA VAL A 77 10.83 0.22 13.41
C VAL A 77 10.11 1.10 12.40
N HIS A 78 8.97 0.62 11.94
CA HIS A 78 8.08 1.33 11.04
C HIS A 78 6.80 1.68 11.77
N VAL A 79 6.38 2.95 11.70
CA VAL A 79 5.10 3.42 12.24
C VAL A 79 4.44 4.30 11.20
N GLY A 80 3.16 4.11 10.98
CA GLY A 80 2.46 4.90 9.98
C GLY A 80 0.96 4.79 10.06
N GLY A 81 0.31 5.39 9.09
CA GLY A 81 -1.13 5.31 8.94
C GLY A 81 -1.57 5.66 7.54
N PHE A 82 -2.69 5.07 7.15
CA PHE A 82 -3.30 5.26 5.85
C PHE A 82 -4.77 5.61 6.01
N ALA A 83 -5.29 6.39 5.08
CA ALA A 83 -6.69 6.76 5.00
C ALA A 83 -7.24 6.35 3.64
N ARG A 84 -8.45 5.78 3.63
CA ARG A 84 -9.18 5.45 2.41
C ARG A 84 -10.36 6.40 2.27
N LEU A 85 -10.37 7.11 1.16
CA LEU A 85 -11.48 7.93 0.70
C LEU A 85 -12.22 7.15 -0.39
N SER A 86 -13.52 7.03 -0.30
CA SER A 86 -14.30 6.39 -1.36
C SER A 86 -15.57 7.17 -1.65
N ASN A 87 -15.95 7.17 -2.94
CA ASN A 87 -17.23 7.73 -3.37
C ASN A 87 -18.34 6.69 -3.13
N SER A 88 -19.33 7.05 -2.33
CA SER A 88 -20.55 6.27 -2.13
C SER A 88 -21.74 7.20 -2.31
N SER A 89 -22.45 6.99 -3.39
CA SER A 89 -23.77 7.53 -3.72
C SER A 89 -23.91 9.01 -4.01
N GLU A 90 -23.04 9.92 -3.57
CA GLU A 90 -23.01 11.35 -3.96
C GLU A 90 -21.88 12.15 -3.29
N GLU A 91 -21.22 11.62 -2.25
CA GLU A 91 -20.14 12.33 -1.57
C GLU A 91 -18.86 11.48 -1.44
N ILE A 92 -17.72 12.11 -1.65
CA ILE A 92 -16.41 11.52 -1.35
C ILE A 92 -16.22 11.67 0.16
N GLY A 93 -16.17 10.55 0.88
CA GLY A 93 -16.00 10.54 2.32
C GLY A 93 -14.88 9.60 2.78
N LEU A 94 -14.35 9.89 3.97
CA LEU A 94 -13.40 9.01 4.65
C LEU A 94 -14.13 7.70 5.01
N SER A 95 -13.67 6.59 4.44
CA SER A 95 -14.28 5.28 4.67
C SER A 95 -13.51 4.46 5.69
N HIS A 96 -12.20 4.52 5.68
CA HIS A 96 -11.35 3.71 6.54
C HIS A 96 -10.11 4.47 6.99
N VAL A 97 -9.63 4.14 8.18
CA VAL A 97 -8.32 4.56 8.70
C VAL A 97 -7.56 3.30 9.13
N VAL A 98 -6.31 3.18 8.69
CA VAL A 98 -5.49 2.00 8.90
C VAL A 98 -4.18 2.40 9.58
N PRO A 99 -4.08 2.40 10.92
CA PRO A 99 -2.80 2.47 11.60
C PRO A 99 -1.95 1.24 11.28
N PHE A 100 -0.65 1.47 11.16
CA PHE A 100 0.35 0.46 10.83
C PHE A 100 1.54 0.56 11.77
N ALA A 101 2.03 -0.58 12.23
CA ALA A 101 3.29 -0.73 12.92
C ALA A 101 4.07 -1.92 12.35
N GLY A 102 5.38 -1.80 12.25
CA GLY A 102 6.21 -2.87 11.70
C GLY A 102 7.59 -2.91 12.34
N PHE A 103 8.20 -4.08 12.31
CA PHE A 103 9.56 -4.30 12.77
C PHE A 103 10.36 -4.99 11.66
N GLU A 104 11.46 -4.37 11.28
CA GLU A 104 12.36 -4.83 10.22
C GLU A 104 13.65 -5.40 10.84
N VAL A 105 14.04 -6.60 10.42
CA VAL A 105 15.29 -7.25 10.77
C VAL A 105 15.86 -7.96 9.55
N ASN A 106 17.11 -7.66 9.18
CA ASN A 106 17.82 -8.34 8.08
C ASN A 106 16.94 -8.46 6.82
N GLU A 107 16.39 -7.32 6.35
CA GLU A 107 15.56 -7.24 5.13
C GLU A 107 14.17 -7.92 5.22
N MET A 108 13.83 -8.48 6.39
CA MET A 108 12.49 -8.97 6.69
C MET A 108 11.72 -7.94 7.49
N LEU A 109 10.58 -7.50 6.99
CA LEU A 109 9.64 -6.63 7.69
C LEU A 109 8.43 -7.44 8.13
N LEU A 110 8.21 -7.51 9.44
CA LEU A 110 6.96 -7.99 10.04
C LEU A 110 6.08 -6.78 10.31
N GLY A 111 4.91 -6.72 9.68
CA GLY A 111 3.94 -5.64 9.80
C GLY A 111 2.66 -6.08 10.48
N LEU A 112 2.07 -5.14 11.20
CA LEU A 112 0.76 -5.24 11.83
C LEU A 112 -0.06 -4.02 11.44
N SER A 113 -1.24 -4.22 10.91
CA SER A 113 -2.19 -3.15 10.59
C SER A 113 -3.59 -3.46 11.12
N TYR A 114 -4.34 -2.42 11.42
CA TYR A 114 -5.71 -2.54 11.88
C TYR A 114 -6.61 -1.62 11.07
N ASP A 115 -7.50 -2.18 10.27
CA ASP A 115 -8.45 -1.43 9.44
C ASP A 115 -9.67 -1.02 10.27
N ILE A 116 -9.89 0.28 10.42
CA ILE A 116 -11.01 0.87 11.16
C ILE A 116 -11.99 1.47 10.14
N ASN A 117 -13.19 0.91 10.07
CA ASN A 117 -14.25 1.50 9.26
C ASN A 117 -14.81 2.75 9.96
N THR A 118 -14.69 3.92 9.33
CA THR A 118 -15.13 5.19 9.92
C THR A 118 -16.58 5.53 9.62
N ARG A 119 -17.23 4.87 8.66
CA ARG A 119 -18.64 5.13 8.29
C ARG A 119 -19.63 4.55 9.29
N ASP A 120 -19.26 3.48 9.99
CA ASP A 120 -20.15 2.81 10.93
C ASP A 120 -20.19 3.45 12.32
N PHE A 121 -19.42 4.52 12.57
CA PHE A 121 -19.48 5.23 13.84
C PHE A 121 -20.84 5.92 14.13
N SER A 122 -21.68 6.10 13.11
CA SER A 122 -22.99 6.75 13.25
C SER A 122 -24.17 5.80 13.46
N SER A 123 -23.98 4.50 13.28
CA SER A 123 -25.01 3.49 13.52
C SER A 123 -24.58 2.55 14.66
N HIS A 124 -25.51 2.13 15.48
CA HIS A 124 -25.38 1.30 16.71
C HIS A 124 -24.67 -0.06 16.52
N TYR A 125 -24.09 -0.33 15.36
CA TYR A 125 -23.26 -1.50 15.10
C TYR A 125 -21.79 -1.12 15.33
N GLN A 126 -21.17 -1.71 16.35
CA GLN A 126 -19.71 -1.67 16.54
C GLN A 126 -19.06 -2.20 15.25
N GLY A 127 -18.49 -1.29 14.46
CA GLY A 127 -17.75 -1.64 13.26
C GLY A 127 -16.62 -2.58 13.65
N MET A 128 -16.68 -3.83 13.19
CA MET A 128 -15.59 -4.78 13.36
C MET A 128 -14.42 -4.33 12.48
N GLY A 129 -13.34 -3.89 13.12
CA GLY A 129 -12.08 -3.66 12.44
C GLY A 129 -11.45 -5.00 12.01
N VAL A 130 -10.60 -4.95 11.00
CA VAL A 130 -9.84 -6.11 10.53
C VAL A 130 -8.38 -5.95 10.95
N LEU A 131 -7.86 -6.93 11.68
CA LEU A 131 -6.44 -7.03 12.01
C LEU A 131 -5.73 -7.81 10.90
N GLU A 132 -4.66 -7.24 10.37
CA GLU A 132 -3.83 -7.85 9.33
C GLU A 132 -2.39 -7.97 9.81
N ILE A 133 -1.79 -9.13 9.58
CA ILE A 133 -0.38 -9.40 9.81
C ILE A 133 0.29 -9.64 8.46
N SER A 134 1.37 -8.93 8.18
CA SER A 134 2.12 -9.02 6.93
C SER A 134 3.59 -9.36 7.18
N ILE A 135 4.16 -10.14 6.28
CA ILE A 135 5.60 -10.43 6.23
C ILE A 135 6.10 -10.04 4.85
N THR A 136 7.07 -9.14 4.80
CA THR A 136 7.69 -8.68 3.56
C THR A 136 9.18 -8.95 3.60
N TYR A 137 9.73 -9.53 2.56
CA TYR A 137 11.17 -9.70 2.36
C TYR A 137 11.65 -8.81 1.22
N THR A 138 12.66 -8.00 1.48
CA THR A 138 13.26 -7.09 0.49
C THR A 138 14.69 -7.53 0.25
N GLY A 139 14.90 -8.52 -0.63
CA GLY A 139 16.23 -8.97 -1.00
C GLY A 139 16.99 -7.91 -1.80
N GLU A 140 18.26 -7.66 -1.47
CA GLU A 140 19.16 -6.94 -2.36
C GLU A 140 19.47 -7.85 -3.57
N VAL A 141 19.13 -7.36 -4.76
CA VAL A 141 19.72 -7.92 -5.98
C VAL A 141 21.17 -7.46 -5.99
N VAL A 142 22.08 -8.34 -5.61
CA VAL A 142 23.51 -8.13 -5.84
C VAL A 142 23.68 -8.13 -7.36
N GLU A 143 23.78 -6.96 -7.97
CA GLU A 143 24.32 -6.85 -9.32
C GLU A 143 25.78 -7.32 -9.24
N ASP A 144 26.01 -8.60 -9.50
CA ASP A 144 27.32 -9.08 -9.89
C ASP A 144 27.76 -8.22 -11.07
N SER A 145 28.66 -7.30 -10.81
CA SER A 145 29.30 -6.51 -11.86
C SER A 145 29.85 -7.52 -12.87
N ALA A 146 29.16 -7.66 -13.98
CA ALA A 146 29.61 -8.43 -15.10
C ALA A 146 30.99 -7.91 -15.47
N PHE A 147 32.02 -8.66 -15.14
CA PHE A 147 33.36 -8.42 -15.65
C PHE A 147 33.28 -8.54 -17.17
N CYS A 148 33.21 -7.40 -17.86
CA CYS A 148 33.49 -7.39 -19.29
C CYS A 148 34.91 -7.86 -19.49
N PRO A 149 35.18 -9.01 -20.14
CA PRO A 149 36.53 -9.37 -20.52
C PRO A 149 37.04 -8.32 -21.50
N GLN A 150 38.08 -7.60 -21.13
CA GLN A 150 38.83 -6.76 -22.05
C GLN A 150 39.65 -7.71 -22.95
N PHE A 151 39.31 -7.72 -24.23
CA PHE A 151 40.14 -8.30 -25.30
C PHE A 151 41.13 -7.27 -25.80
#